data_4e00cb27090534e59e91107a90f9523a
#
_entry.id   4e00cb27090534e59e91107a90f9523a
#
_cell.length_a   1.000
_cell.length_b   1.000
_cell.length_c   1.000
_cell.angle_alpha   90.00
_cell.angle_beta   90.00
_cell.angle_gamma   90.00
#
_symmetry.space_group_name_H-M   'P 1'
#
loop_
_entity.id
_entity.type
_entity.pdbx_description
1 polymer ?
#
loop_
_entity_poly.entity_id
_entity_poly.type
_entity_poly.pdbx_seq_one_letter_code
_entity_poly.pdbx_strand_id
1 'polypeptide(L)'
;MNQVNTILLTALGTQNYQAARYAYNGKFWETCFAPVATLALAFDRDELAHICVSVLGTKTALDRSFENLAAECRHLGVRDVRPQTVPEASTPDDITKILVAILDAVPVETQPAVAVDLTFGLRHQPVLYLAALAYLVGLRDLSVRGLFYGAFELRGADGTCPIIDVTPFFELLQWYQALAALRETGRAQSLAKALRSHVRTLFVRGSQKSRSGRHVSIIRDAAEALAPVLAYGLPIEAGLAARNLLDALQQAETRMDAAVLAAQGLAETVQSWAVAQKFSTKHEVPLDEAELRRQWQFIEWASEHFDYANALEAMREWVVNVILWRRGNIADWLDYRNARKPAERFLSALSYRAKCDADRLSDLHRDLAAFWDKISEQRNLLAHAGMKKERVRVTPEGMGKLLALGRSLLDRASAIAVHFPARSRLLIAPLGRSPGALFSALRHVQPDSVLVLTSKEAAENLGRALQAASVSPTTVATELFDDPYQAFREADQLAERTRGILLEASEVIVNLTGGTTALQYLAERLADEALRLGTTVCRVAVMDRRSREEQQRDPFQLGEIAWLDRRS
;
A
#
# COMPACT_ATOMS: atom_id res chain seq x y z
N MET A 1 -8.18 9.37 -44.60
CA MET A 1 -7.40 10.43 -43.93
C MET A 1 -6.19 9.78 -43.30
N ASN A 2 -4.97 10.13 -43.69
CA ASN A 2 -3.77 9.62 -43.03
C ASN A 2 -3.73 10.17 -41.60
N GLN A 3 -3.66 9.27 -40.61
CA GLN A 3 -3.62 9.66 -39.21
C GLN A 3 -2.31 10.39 -38.93
N VAL A 4 -2.35 11.61 -38.41
CA VAL A 4 -1.19 12.36 -37.95
C VAL A 4 -0.68 11.69 -36.68
N ASN A 5 0.54 11.17 -36.70
CA ASN A 5 1.12 10.45 -35.57
C ASN A 5 2.07 11.33 -34.72
N THR A 6 2.60 12.39 -35.33
CA THR A 6 3.54 13.31 -34.66
C THR A 6 3.26 14.75 -35.09
N ILE A 7 3.37 15.68 -34.15
CA ILE A 7 3.35 17.11 -34.42
C ILE A 7 4.73 17.66 -34.11
N LEU A 8 5.35 18.29 -35.10
CA LEU A 8 6.54 19.12 -34.89
C LEU A 8 6.10 20.57 -34.69
N LEU A 9 6.31 21.08 -33.50
CA LEU A 9 6.15 22.49 -33.18
C LEU A 9 7.46 23.23 -33.48
N THR A 10 7.40 24.28 -34.24
CA THR A 10 8.54 25.15 -34.53
C THR A 10 8.09 26.61 -34.65
N ALA A 11 9.05 27.53 -34.75
CA ALA A 11 8.72 28.93 -34.90
C ALA A 11 9.53 29.58 -36.07
N LEU A 12 9.04 30.69 -36.53
CA LEU A 12 9.76 31.58 -37.45
C LEU A 12 9.93 32.98 -36.85
N GLY A 13 11.08 33.55 -37.03
CA GLY A 13 11.39 34.94 -36.75
C GLY A 13 11.45 35.80 -38.01
N THR A 14 11.71 37.08 -37.84
CA THR A 14 11.82 38.06 -38.96
C THR A 14 13.22 38.16 -39.57
N GLN A 15 14.16 37.35 -39.11
CA GLN A 15 15.57 37.33 -39.58
C GLN A 15 15.69 36.78 -41.01
N ASN A 16 16.82 37.07 -41.67
CA ASN A 16 17.20 36.42 -42.91
C ASN A 16 17.86 35.07 -42.60
N TYR A 17 17.27 34.00 -43.09
CA TYR A 17 17.81 32.65 -42.91
C TYR A 17 18.92 32.41 -43.93
N GLN A 18 20.05 31.88 -43.43
CA GLN A 18 21.21 31.55 -44.27
C GLN A 18 21.35 30.03 -44.38
N ALA A 19 21.76 29.55 -45.56
CA ALA A 19 22.04 28.14 -45.76
C ALA A 19 23.17 27.66 -44.82
N ALA A 20 22.93 26.55 -44.18
CA ALA A 20 23.89 25.90 -43.29
C ALA A 20 23.83 24.38 -43.46
N ARG A 21 24.95 23.74 -43.23
CA ARG A 21 25.07 22.30 -43.23
C ARG A 21 24.86 21.82 -41.79
N TYR A 22 23.65 21.32 -41.48
CA TYR A 22 23.33 20.77 -40.18
C TYR A 22 23.79 19.33 -40.05
N ALA A 23 24.22 18.93 -38.84
CA ALA A 23 24.68 17.58 -38.50
C ALA A 23 23.94 16.99 -37.32
N TYR A 24 23.53 15.72 -37.41
CA TYR A 24 22.94 14.95 -36.32
C TYR A 24 23.25 13.46 -36.49
N ASN A 25 23.80 12.82 -35.47
CA ASN A 25 24.14 11.39 -35.47
C ASN A 25 25.01 10.95 -36.68
N GLY A 26 25.97 11.76 -37.07
CA GLY A 26 26.86 11.46 -38.20
C GLY A 26 26.26 11.65 -39.60
N LYS A 27 25.01 12.09 -39.68
CA LYS A 27 24.34 12.46 -40.94
C LYS A 27 24.33 13.96 -41.10
N PHE A 28 24.20 14.43 -42.37
CA PHE A 28 24.22 15.86 -42.71
C PHE A 28 23.06 16.22 -43.61
N TRP A 29 22.58 17.47 -43.43
CA TRP A 29 21.57 18.06 -44.32
C TRP A 29 21.82 19.56 -44.51
N GLU A 30 21.70 20.05 -45.73
CA GLU A 30 21.93 21.45 -46.06
C GLU A 30 20.60 22.15 -46.32
N THR A 31 20.31 23.22 -45.57
CA THR A 31 19.06 23.98 -45.64
C THR A 31 19.22 25.34 -44.96
N CYS A 32 18.33 26.29 -45.29
CA CYS A 32 18.23 27.54 -44.54
C CYS A 32 17.44 27.38 -43.22
N PHE A 33 16.70 26.27 -43.02
CA PHE A 33 15.77 26.11 -41.93
C PHE A 33 16.14 24.89 -41.04
N ALA A 34 16.61 25.17 -39.85
CA ALA A 34 16.95 24.12 -38.88
C ALA A 34 15.82 23.08 -38.66
N PRO A 35 14.51 23.45 -38.56
CA PRO A 35 13.42 22.46 -38.44
C PRO A 35 13.33 21.50 -39.63
N VAL A 36 13.73 21.93 -40.85
CA VAL A 36 13.80 21.05 -42.01
C VAL A 36 14.96 20.04 -41.86
N ALA A 37 16.12 20.51 -41.37
CA ALA A 37 17.24 19.62 -41.05
C ALA A 37 16.88 18.65 -39.92
N THR A 38 16.14 19.10 -38.89
CA THR A 38 15.64 18.25 -37.82
C THR A 38 14.73 17.14 -38.38
N LEU A 39 13.81 17.47 -39.28
CA LEU A 39 12.96 16.48 -39.96
C LEU A 39 13.78 15.47 -40.76
N ALA A 40 14.75 15.95 -41.55
CA ALA A 40 15.56 15.11 -42.42
C ALA A 40 16.53 14.17 -41.67
N LEU A 41 17.01 14.58 -40.48
CA LEU A 41 18.09 13.91 -39.76
C LEU A 41 17.62 13.12 -38.54
N ALA A 42 16.52 13.55 -37.86
CA ALA A 42 16.04 12.96 -36.64
C ALA A 42 14.81 12.04 -36.82
N PHE A 43 14.19 12.04 -38.03
CA PHE A 43 13.01 11.22 -38.33
C PHE A 43 13.29 10.30 -39.53
N ASP A 44 12.61 9.12 -39.52
CA ASP A 44 12.70 8.21 -40.65
C ASP A 44 11.80 8.69 -41.82
N ARG A 45 12.21 8.38 -43.06
CA ARG A 45 11.52 8.84 -44.27
C ARG A 45 10.05 8.44 -44.29
N ASP A 46 9.74 7.25 -43.79
CA ASP A 46 8.37 6.71 -43.76
C ASP A 46 7.47 7.43 -42.74
N GLU A 47 8.08 8.02 -41.70
CA GLU A 47 7.35 8.80 -40.68
C GLU A 47 6.96 10.20 -41.18
N LEU A 48 7.72 10.79 -42.10
CA LEU A 48 7.53 12.18 -42.54
C LEU A 48 6.14 12.45 -43.11
N ALA A 49 5.55 11.49 -43.81
CA ALA A 49 4.17 11.62 -44.36
C ALA A 49 3.08 11.68 -43.28
N HIS A 50 3.40 11.30 -42.03
CA HIS A 50 2.51 11.27 -40.87
C HIS A 50 2.84 12.36 -39.84
N ILE A 51 3.77 13.27 -40.18
CA ILE A 51 4.11 14.43 -39.36
C ILE A 51 3.31 15.64 -39.81
N CYS A 52 2.69 16.34 -38.86
CA CYS A 52 2.20 17.69 -39.06
C CYS A 52 3.22 18.69 -38.52
N VAL A 53 3.64 19.65 -39.31
CA VAL A 53 4.51 20.74 -38.89
C VAL A 53 3.70 21.97 -38.58
N SER A 54 3.62 22.36 -37.32
CA SER A 54 2.96 23.62 -36.90
C SER A 54 4.01 24.70 -36.68
N VAL A 55 3.90 25.75 -37.49
CA VAL A 55 4.88 26.82 -37.56
C VAL A 55 4.31 28.09 -36.94
N LEU A 56 4.79 28.44 -35.75
CA LEU A 56 4.38 29.66 -35.06
C LEU A 56 5.20 30.86 -35.55
N GLY A 57 4.55 31.99 -35.72
CA GLY A 57 5.25 33.23 -36.10
C GLY A 57 4.34 34.44 -36.04
N THR A 58 4.93 35.61 -35.90
CA THR A 58 4.18 36.86 -36.14
C THR A 58 3.76 36.92 -37.60
N LYS A 59 2.70 37.70 -37.89
CA LYS A 59 2.25 37.84 -39.27
C LYS A 59 3.41 38.18 -40.21
N THR A 60 4.26 39.14 -39.83
CA THR A 60 5.44 39.55 -40.62
C THR A 60 6.44 38.41 -40.85
N ALA A 61 6.67 37.58 -39.84
CA ALA A 61 7.58 36.44 -39.95
C ALA A 61 7.04 35.35 -40.89
N LEU A 62 5.75 35.05 -40.76
CA LEU A 62 5.05 34.08 -41.62
C LEU A 62 4.98 34.54 -43.08
N ASP A 63 4.53 35.79 -43.33
CA ASP A 63 4.45 36.35 -44.68
C ASP A 63 5.80 36.33 -45.41
N ARG A 64 6.90 36.46 -44.65
CA ARG A 64 8.24 36.47 -45.20
C ARG A 64 8.85 35.10 -45.53
N SER A 65 8.64 34.11 -44.69
CA SER A 65 9.47 32.88 -44.72
C SER A 65 8.68 31.58 -44.71
N PHE A 66 7.36 31.60 -44.40
CA PHE A 66 6.58 30.37 -44.23
C PHE A 66 6.52 29.54 -45.52
N GLU A 67 6.23 30.13 -46.68
CA GLU A 67 6.09 29.38 -47.93
C GLU A 67 7.40 28.67 -48.33
N ASN A 68 8.57 29.29 -48.07
CA ASN A 68 9.88 28.69 -48.35
C ASN A 68 10.12 27.48 -47.43
N LEU A 69 9.86 27.63 -46.14
CA LEU A 69 9.94 26.53 -45.17
C LEU A 69 8.98 25.40 -45.54
N ALA A 70 7.74 25.71 -45.83
CA ALA A 70 6.72 24.73 -46.18
C ALA A 70 7.07 23.98 -47.50
N ALA A 71 7.67 24.67 -48.49
CA ALA A 71 8.12 24.05 -49.72
C ALA A 71 9.25 23.03 -49.45
N GLU A 72 10.24 23.37 -48.62
CA GLU A 72 11.31 22.43 -48.24
C GLU A 72 10.75 21.24 -47.42
N CYS A 73 9.83 21.46 -46.49
CA CYS A 73 9.16 20.37 -45.75
C CYS A 73 8.40 19.42 -46.69
N ARG A 74 7.65 19.96 -47.65
CA ARG A 74 6.93 19.18 -48.68
C ARG A 74 7.88 18.37 -49.56
N HIS A 75 9.05 18.94 -49.89
CA HIS A 75 10.09 18.25 -50.66
C HIS A 75 10.67 17.03 -49.90
N LEU A 76 10.73 17.12 -48.60
CA LEU A 76 11.10 15.97 -47.73
C LEU A 76 10.00 14.90 -47.65
N GLY A 77 8.75 15.18 -48.02
CA GLY A 77 7.63 14.26 -47.93
C GLY A 77 6.62 14.59 -46.83
N VAL A 78 6.81 15.68 -46.08
CA VAL A 78 5.82 16.16 -45.10
C VAL A 78 4.60 16.72 -45.85
N ARG A 79 3.42 16.21 -45.55
CA ARG A 79 2.16 16.59 -46.27
C ARG A 79 1.41 17.72 -45.61
N ASP A 80 1.54 17.86 -44.30
CA ASP A 80 0.76 18.80 -43.50
C ASP A 80 1.67 19.83 -42.83
N VAL A 81 1.69 21.06 -43.33
CA VAL A 81 2.46 22.18 -42.78
C VAL A 81 1.51 23.35 -42.57
N ARG A 82 1.33 23.80 -41.34
CA ARG A 82 0.33 24.78 -40.95
C ARG A 82 0.95 26.02 -40.33
N PRO A 83 0.61 27.23 -40.79
CA PRO A 83 1.01 28.45 -40.11
C PRO A 83 0.12 28.73 -38.90
N GLN A 84 0.73 29.20 -37.81
CA GLN A 84 0.05 29.64 -36.59
C GLN A 84 0.47 31.09 -36.31
N THR A 85 -0.42 32.06 -36.58
CA THR A 85 -0.14 33.47 -36.31
C THR A 85 -0.20 33.74 -34.82
N VAL A 86 0.87 34.32 -34.27
CA VAL A 86 0.98 34.69 -32.85
C VAL A 86 1.33 36.19 -32.72
N PRO A 87 0.99 36.85 -31.59
CA PRO A 87 1.37 38.24 -31.33
C PRO A 87 2.90 38.37 -31.12
N GLU A 88 3.39 39.61 -31.09
CA GLU A 88 4.81 39.96 -30.90
C GLU A 88 5.32 39.77 -29.47
N ALA A 89 4.49 39.28 -28.55
CA ALA A 89 4.83 39.01 -27.14
C ALA A 89 5.32 40.24 -26.38
N SER A 90 4.71 41.36 -26.60
CA SER A 90 5.03 42.64 -25.94
C SER A 90 4.38 42.78 -24.55
N THR A 91 3.35 41.99 -24.28
CA THR A 91 2.56 42.03 -23.03
C THR A 91 2.39 40.61 -22.41
N PRO A 92 2.08 40.48 -21.12
CA PRO A 92 1.73 39.21 -20.52
C PRO A 92 0.55 38.49 -21.18
N ASP A 93 -0.43 39.27 -21.70
CA ASP A 93 -1.56 38.74 -22.44
C ASP A 93 -1.13 38.10 -23.77
N ASP A 94 -0.19 38.70 -24.48
CA ASP A 94 0.39 38.13 -25.69
C ASP A 94 1.12 36.80 -25.41
N ILE A 95 1.84 36.73 -24.30
CA ILE A 95 2.53 35.47 -23.86
C ILE A 95 1.51 34.37 -23.62
N THR A 96 0.38 34.71 -22.96
CA THR A 96 -0.73 33.77 -22.75
C THR A 96 -1.35 33.30 -24.07
N LYS A 97 -1.56 34.20 -25.02
CA LYS A 97 -2.07 33.87 -26.38
C LYS A 97 -1.10 32.94 -27.12
N ILE A 98 0.21 33.16 -27.02
CA ILE A 98 1.20 32.26 -27.62
C ILE A 98 1.11 30.87 -27.00
N LEU A 99 1.03 30.78 -25.67
CA LEU A 99 0.91 29.49 -24.97
C LEU A 99 -0.38 28.74 -25.43
N VAL A 100 -1.52 29.45 -25.53
CA VAL A 100 -2.75 28.86 -26.02
C VAL A 100 -2.59 28.39 -27.47
N ALA A 101 -1.96 29.18 -28.35
CA ALA A 101 -1.71 28.77 -29.72
C ALA A 101 -0.83 27.52 -29.85
N ILE A 102 0.16 27.35 -28.96
CA ILE A 102 0.96 26.12 -28.86
C ILE A 102 0.08 24.93 -28.46
N LEU A 103 -0.80 25.09 -27.47
CA LEU A 103 -1.67 24.01 -26.99
C LEU A 103 -2.72 23.62 -28.03
N ASP A 104 -3.29 24.61 -28.75
CA ASP A 104 -4.31 24.40 -29.80
C ASP A 104 -3.73 23.76 -31.07
N ALA A 105 -2.41 23.92 -31.31
CA ALA A 105 -1.71 23.22 -32.36
C ALA A 105 -1.69 21.69 -32.20
N VAL A 106 -1.96 21.20 -30.98
CA VAL A 106 -1.92 19.78 -30.64
C VAL A 106 -3.33 19.26 -30.34
N PRO A 107 -3.98 18.57 -31.30
CA PRO A 107 -5.34 18.06 -31.12
C PRO A 107 -5.40 16.98 -30.05
N VAL A 108 -6.43 17.06 -29.21
CA VAL A 108 -6.63 16.15 -28.06
C VAL A 108 -7.10 14.77 -28.53
N GLU A 109 -7.88 14.73 -29.58
CA GLU A 109 -8.62 13.56 -30.05
C GLU A 109 -7.71 12.47 -30.63
N THR A 110 -6.60 12.88 -31.24
CA THR A 110 -5.68 11.95 -31.93
C THR A 110 -4.47 11.55 -31.09
N GLN A 111 -4.27 12.19 -29.94
CA GLN A 111 -3.12 11.95 -29.04
C GLN A 111 -1.78 11.77 -29.77
N PRO A 112 -1.35 12.71 -30.64
CA PRO A 112 -0.10 12.57 -31.38
C PRO A 112 1.09 12.68 -30.44
N ALA A 113 2.23 12.12 -30.85
CA ALA A 113 3.51 12.45 -30.21
C ALA A 113 3.89 13.91 -30.56
N VAL A 114 4.57 14.61 -29.66
CA VAL A 114 4.99 16.00 -29.87
C VAL A 114 6.51 16.07 -29.99
N ALA A 115 7.00 16.69 -31.04
CA ALA A 115 8.37 17.11 -31.18
C ALA A 115 8.45 18.63 -31.22
N VAL A 116 9.55 19.21 -30.76
CA VAL A 116 9.74 20.67 -30.77
C VAL A 116 11.10 20.99 -31.34
N ASP A 117 11.14 21.92 -32.28
CA ASP A 117 12.35 22.59 -32.70
C ASP A 117 12.46 23.97 -32.04
N LEU A 118 13.48 24.17 -31.25
CA LEU A 118 13.71 25.35 -30.41
C LEU A 118 14.60 26.41 -31.10
N THR A 119 14.97 26.20 -32.38
CA THR A 119 16.01 26.98 -33.02
C THR A 119 15.60 28.42 -33.30
N PHE A 120 14.41 28.60 -33.79
CA PHE A 120 13.93 29.91 -34.24
C PHE A 120 12.83 30.47 -33.33
N GLY A 121 12.53 31.76 -33.51
CA GLY A 121 11.49 32.43 -32.75
C GLY A 121 12.03 33.44 -31.74
N LEU A 122 11.17 33.93 -30.88
CA LEU A 122 11.52 34.87 -29.82
C LEU A 122 12.19 34.13 -28.63
N ARG A 123 13.16 34.80 -27.97
CA ARG A 123 13.99 34.17 -26.91
C ARG A 123 13.19 33.55 -25.75
N HIS A 124 11.97 33.97 -25.47
CA HIS A 124 11.10 33.39 -24.43
C HIS A 124 10.28 32.18 -24.93
N GLN A 125 10.16 31.95 -26.24
CA GLN A 125 9.39 30.83 -26.79
C GLN A 125 9.87 29.44 -26.31
N PRO A 126 11.16 29.15 -26.17
CA PRO A 126 11.63 27.89 -25.59
C PRO A 126 11.03 27.62 -24.19
N VAL A 127 10.87 28.66 -23.36
CA VAL A 127 10.25 28.53 -22.02
C VAL A 127 8.76 28.19 -22.15
N LEU A 128 8.07 28.81 -23.10
CA LEU A 128 6.64 28.52 -23.36
C LEU A 128 6.45 27.10 -23.94
N TYR A 129 7.33 26.63 -24.79
CA TYR A 129 7.31 25.24 -25.26
C TYR A 129 7.51 24.25 -24.12
N LEU A 130 8.45 24.49 -23.20
CA LEU A 130 8.64 23.64 -22.02
C LEU A 130 7.40 23.63 -21.12
N ALA A 131 6.78 24.79 -20.88
CA ALA A 131 5.55 24.86 -20.09
C ALA A 131 4.38 24.13 -20.79
N ALA A 132 4.23 24.32 -22.11
CA ALA A 132 3.21 23.63 -22.90
C ALA A 132 3.44 22.11 -22.90
N LEU A 133 4.67 21.63 -23.05
CA LEU A 133 4.99 20.21 -23.00
C LEU A 133 4.71 19.62 -21.61
N ALA A 134 5.04 20.34 -20.54
CA ALA A 134 4.72 19.91 -19.19
C ALA A 134 3.21 19.72 -19.00
N TYR A 135 2.41 20.66 -19.52
CA TYR A 135 0.95 20.58 -19.53
C TYR A 135 0.45 19.39 -20.39
N LEU A 136 0.92 19.27 -21.62
CA LEU A 136 0.50 18.24 -22.58
C LEU A 136 0.81 16.84 -22.06
N VAL A 137 1.99 16.63 -21.49
CA VAL A 137 2.39 15.34 -20.91
C VAL A 137 1.69 15.07 -19.58
N GLY A 138 1.64 16.08 -18.70
CA GLY A 138 1.08 15.89 -17.34
C GLY A 138 -0.43 15.73 -17.33
N LEU A 139 -1.16 16.52 -18.12
CA LEU A 139 -2.63 16.59 -18.09
C LEU A 139 -3.32 15.94 -19.30
N ARG A 140 -2.65 15.82 -20.45
CA ARG A 140 -3.21 15.19 -21.65
C ARG A 140 -2.58 13.84 -22.01
N ASP A 141 -1.64 13.35 -21.23
CA ASP A 141 -0.95 12.05 -21.39
C ASP A 141 -0.25 11.85 -22.74
N LEU A 142 0.24 12.94 -23.33
CA LEU A 142 0.94 12.91 -24.62
C LEU A 142 2.40 12.47 -24.45
N SER A 143 2.97 11.88 -25.50
CA SER A 143 4.37 11.51 -25.55
C SER A 143 5.20 12.58 -26.25
N VAL A 144 6.42 12.81 -25.72
CA VAL A 144 7.42 13.69 -26.36
C VAL A 144 8.33 12.86 -27.24
N ARG A 145 8.40 13.19 -28.53
CA ARG A 145 9.26 12.52 -29.51
C ARG A 145 10.70 13.06 -29.49
N GLY A 146 10.84 14.35 -29.22
CA GLY A 146 12.13 15.00 -29.08
C GLY A 146 12.04 16.51 -28.98
N LEU A 147 13.09 17.11 -28.43
CA LEU A 147 13.33 18.55 -28.40
C LEU A 147 14.67 18.80 -29.05
N PHE A 148 14.69 19.58 -30.10
CA PHE A 148 15.84 19.80 -30.94
C PHE A 148 16.21 21.27 -31.01
N TYR A 149 17.53 21.54 -31.09
CA TYR A 149 18.08 22.87 -31.24
C TYR A 149 19.18 22.85 -32.29
N GLY A 150 18.98 23.53 -33.43
CA GLY A 150 19.97 23.70 -34.46
C GLY A 150 20.91 24.85 -34.11
N ALA A 151 22.07 24.53 -33.56
CA ALA A 151 22.99 25.51 -33.01
C ALA A 151 23.86 26.15 -34.11
N PHE A 152 23.31 27.12 -34.82
CA PHE A 152 23.98 27.86 -35.91
C PHE A 152 25.23 28.59 -35.40
N GLU A 153 25.18 29.13 -34.18
CA GLU A 153 26.27 29.84 -33.52
C GLU A 153 27.47 28.94 -33.16
N LEU A 154 27.25 27.62 -33.09
CA LEU A 154 28.30 26.63 -32.84
C LEU A 154 28.85 26.04 -34.14
N ARG A 155 28.79 26.80 -35.22
CA ARG A 155 29.31 26.39 -36.52
C ARG A 155 30.81 26.05 -36.43
N GLY A 156 31.13 24.80 -36.74
CA GLY A 156 32.51 24.31 -36.73
C GLY A 156 33.40 24.92 -37.83
N ALA A 157 34.68 24.69 -37.75
CA ALA A 157 35.65 25.13 -38.78
C ALA A 157 35.36 24.50 -40.17
N ASP A 158 34.70 23.35 -40.20
CA ASP A 158 34.23 22.65 -41.41
C ASP A 158 32.91 23.21 -41.97
N GLY A 159 32.37 24.26 -41.36
CA GLY A 159 31.10 24.88 -41.75
C GLY A 159 29.85 24.15 -41.26
N THR A 160 29.97 23.11 -40.43
CA THR A 160 28.86 22.27 -39.94
C THR A 160 28.27 22.83 -38.66
N CYS A 161 26.93 22.91 -38.59
CA CYS A 161 26.15 23.32 -37.42
C CYS A 161 25.54 22.09 -36.75
N PRO A 162 25.78 21.84 -35.47
CA PRO A 162 25.19 20.67 -34.82
C PRO A 162 23.69 20.88 -34.54
N ILE A 163 22.88 19.83 -34.69
CA ILE A 163 21.58 19.72 -34.07
C ILE A 163 21.77 19.06 -32.71
N ILE A 164 21.40 19.78 -31.67
CA ILE A 164 21.50 19.33 -30.26
C ILE A 164 20.16 18.77 -29.84
N ASP A 165 20.14 17.53 -29.38
CA ASP A 165 18.98 16.92 -28.77
C ASP A 165 18.95 17.29 -27.27
N VAL A 166 18.01 18.13 -26.89
CA VAL A 166 17.80 18.60 -25.51
C VAL A 166 16.67 17.85 -24.78
N THR A 167 16.13 16.80 -25.38
CA THR A 167 15.09 15.96 -24.76
C THR A 167 15.47 15.43 -23.38
N PRO A 168 16.72 15.02 -23.09
CA PRO A 168 17.10 14.53 -21.76
C PRO A 168 16.85 15.54 -20.64
N PHE A 169 16.93 16.85 -20.92
CA PHE A 169 16.62 17.88 -19.92
C PHE A 169 15.14 17.99 -19.61
N PHE A 170 14.28 17.78 -20.60
CA PHE A 170 12.84 17.71 -20.37
C PHE A 170 12.44 16.46 -19.59
N GLU A 171 13.05 15.32 -19.91
CA GLU A 171 12.86 14.08 -19.15
C GLU A 171 13.28 14.26 -17.68
N LEU A 172 14.37 14.98 -17.40
CA LEU A 172 14.79 15.32 -16.06
C LEU A 172 13.75 16.11 -15.29
N LEU A 173 13.07 17.08 -15.91
CA LEU A 173 11.97 17.82 -15.28
C LEU A 173 10.82 16.88 -14.91
N GLN A 174 10.45 15.93 -15.76
CA GLN A 174 9.42 14.93 -15.45
C GLN A 174 9.81 14.06 -14.25
N TRP A 175 11.08 13.69 -14.16
CA TRP A 175 11.59 12.95 -13.01
C TRP A 175 11.49 13.74 -11.72
N TYR A 176 11.89 15.01 -11.73
CA TYR A 176 11.75 15.86 -10.56
C TYR A 176 10.31 16.04 -10.12
N GLN A 177 9.39 16.21 -11.05
CA GLN A 177 7.95 16.29 -10.74
C GLN A 177 7.43 14.98 -10.15
N ALA A 178 7.85 13.83 -10.68
CA ALA A 178 7.47 12.53 -10.18
C ALA A 178 8.04 12.24 -8.78
N LEU A 179 9.28 12.66 -8.51
CA LEU A 179 9.90 12.58 -7.18
C LEU A 179 9.24 13.52 -6.18
N ALA A 180 8.93 14.75 -6.59
CA ALA A 180 8.19 15.69 -5.75
C ALA A 180 6.82 15.11 -5.36
N ALA A 181 6.09 14.54 -6.32
CA ALA A 181 4.82 13.87 -6.05
C ALA A 181 4.98 12.69 -5.07
N LEU A 182 6.03 11.87 -5.19
CA LEU A 182 6.32 10.80 -4.21
C LEU A 182 6.61 11.37 -2.82
N ARG A 183 7.42 12.42 -2.74
CA ARG A 183 7.79 13.07 -1.46
C ARG A 183 6.64 13.81 -0.80
N GLU A 184 5.69 14.33 -1.58
CA GLU A 184 4.52 15.05 -1.07
C GLU A 184 3.34 14.14 -0.73
N THR A 185 3.15 13.07 -1.51
CA THR A 185 1.95 12.24 -1.42
C THR A 185 2.21 10.78 -1.03
N GLY A 186 3.46 10.36 -0.95
CA GLY A 186 3.84 8.96 -0.73
C GLY A 186 3.52 8.02 -1.91
N ARG A 187 3.07 8.56 -3.06
CA ARG A 187 2.60 7.74 -4.20
C ARG A 187 3.65 7.64 -5.30
N ALA A 188 4.09 6.43 -5.62
CA ALA A 188 5.12 6.16 -6.62
C ALA A 188 4.59 5.99 -8.07
N GLN A 189 3.29 6.14 -8.32
CA GLN A 189 2.69 5.91 -9.65
C GLN A 189 3.26 6.86 -10.72
N SER A 190 3.42 8.14 -10.37
CA SER A 190 3.99 9.14 -11.28
C SER A 190 5.43 8.82 -11.64
N LEU A 191 6.20 8.29 -10.68
CA LEU A 191 7.58 7.86 -10.90
C LEU A 191 7.65 6.65 -11.84
N ALA A 192 6.83 5.63 -11.62
CA ALA A 192 6.75 4.46 -12.49
C ALA A 192 6.37 4.87 -13.94
N LYS A 193 5.46 5.85 -14.08
CA LYS A 193 5.07 6.39 -15.39
C LYS A 193 6.23 7.14 -16.09
N ALA A 194 6.94 8.01 -15.37
CA ALA A 194 8.09 8.76 -15.91
C ALA A 194 9.20 7.80 -16.38
N LEU A 195 9.48 6.75 -15.60
CA LEU A 195 10.44 5.70 -15.95
C LEU A 195 10.05 4.92 -17.22
N ARG A 196 8.79 4.55 -17.35
CA ARG A 196 8.30 3.87 -18.57
C ARG A 196 8.47 4.74 -19.82
N SER A 197 8.14 6.02 -19.71
CA SER A 197 8.30 6.98 -20.81
C SER A 197 9.77 7.08 -21.24
N HIS A 198 10.67 7.22 -20.27
CA HIS A 198 12.11 7.31 -20.54
C HIS A 198 12.67 6.05 -21.19
N VAL A 199 12.34 4.86 -20.68
CA VAL A 199 12.75 3.59 -21.28
C VAL A 199 12.24 3.50 -22.74
N ARG A 200 10.98 3.87 -22.99
CA ARG A 200 10.41 3.86 -24.34
C ARG A 200 11.18 4.77 -25.28
N THR A 201 11.57 5.96 -24.82
CA THR A 201 12.38 6.89 -25.62
C THR A 201 13.77 6.32 -25.96
N LEU A 202 14.45 5.68 -25.00
CA LEU A 202 15.73 4.99 -25.24
C LEU A 202 15.60 3.87 -26.27
N PHE A 203 14.51 3.11 -26.24
CA PHE A 203 14.23 2.04 -27.22
C PHE A 203 14.05 2.61 -28.64
N VAL A 204 13.29 3.67 -28.78
CA VAL A 204 13.03 4.31 -30.08
C VAL A 204 14.32 4.89 -30.69
N ARG A 205 15.24 5.37 -29.85
CA ARG A 205 16.53 5.93 -30.29
C ARG A 205 17.59 4.88 -30.65
N GLY A 206 17.27 3.60 -30.67
CA GLY A 206 18.18 2.51 -31.06
C GLY A 206 19.31 2.21 -30.06
N SER A 207 19.30 2.81 -28.86
CA SER A 207 20.29 2.56 -27.82
C SER A 207 20.08 1.27 -27.02
N GLN A 208 19.19 0.40 -27.49
CA GLN A 208 18.81 -0.88 -26.87
C GLN A 208 20.00 -1.83 -26.58
N LYS A 209 21.07 -1.75 -27.34
CA LYS A 209 22.25 -2.61 -27.18
C LYS A 209 23.29 -2.03 -26.20
N SER A 210 23.09 -0.81 -25.70
CA SER A 210 24.02 -0.21 -24.75
C SER A 210 23.77 -0.75 -23.32
N ARG A 211 24.87 -0.87 -22.55
CA ARG A 211 24.81 -1.19 -21.12
C ARG A 211 23.85 -0.26 -20.35
N SER A 212 23.77 1.01 -20.74
CA SER A 212 22.87 2.02 -20.15
C SER A 212 21.38 1.64 -20.25
N GLY A 213 20.91 1.15 -21.38
CA GLY A 213 19.50 0.78 -21.56
C GLY A 213 19.04 -0.37 -20.63
N ARG A 214 19.95 -1.31 -20.32
CA ARG A 214 19.65 -2.39 -19.35
C ARG A 214 19.50 -1.88 -17.93
N HIS A 215 20.38 -0.98 -17.48
CA HIS A 215 20.32 -0.44 -16.12
C HIS A 215 19.03 0.36 -15.88
N VAL A 216 18.65 1.20 -16.84
CA VAL A 216 17.40 1.98 -16.74
C VAL A 216 16.18 1.05 -16.71
N SER A 217 16.18 -0.06 -17.45
CA SER A 217 15.09 -1.05 -17.39
C SER A 217 15.00 -1.73 -16.01
N ILE A 218 16.12 -2.05 -15.39
CA ILE A 218 16.15 -2.66 -14.04
C ILE A 218 15.61 -1.67 -13.00
N ILE A 219 16.00 -0.40 -13.07
CA ILE A 219 15.47 0.66 -12.17
C ILE A 219 13.97 0.85 -12.39
N ARG A 220 13.51 0.88 -13.65
CA ARG A 220 12.08 0.96 -13.96
C ARG A 220 11.32 -0.19 -13.32
N ASP A 221 11.75 -1.43 -13.54
CA ASP A 221 11.08 -2.63 -13.06
C ASP A 221 11.01 -2.63 -11.51
N ALA A 222 12.08 -2.19 -10.84
CA ALA A 222 12.12 -2.05 -9.39
C ALA A 222 11.17 -0.94 -8.88
N ALA A 223 11.09 0.20 -9.56
CA ALA A 223 10.18 1.28 -9.20
C ALA A 223 8.71 0.93 -9.50
N GLU A 224 8.45 0.20 -10.58
CA GLU A 224 7.11 -0.34 -10.89
C GLU A 224 6.63 -1.34 -9.84
N ALA A 225 7.54 -2.17 -9.30
CA ALA A 225 7.22 -3.07 -8.20
C ALA A 225 6.95 -2.34 -6.87
N LEU A 226 7.59 -1.18 -6.64
CA LEU A 226 7.41 -0.36 -5.44
C LEU A 226 6.02 0.32 -5.40
N ALA A 227 5.52 0.80 -6.53
CA ALA A 227 4.31 1.61 -6.58
C ALA A 227 3.05 0.93 -5.99
N PRO A 228 2.71 -0.33 -6.33
CA PRO A 228 1.53 -0.99 -5.75
C PRO A 228 1.69 -1.30 -4.26
N VAL A 229 2.89 -1.70 -3.79
CA VAL A 229 3.10 -2.05 -2.39
C VAL A 229 3.02 -0.84 -1.46
N LEU A 230 3.44 0.34 -1.94
CA LEU A 230 3.21 1.61 -1.23
C LEU A 230 1.72 1.97 -1.21
N ALA A 231 1.03 1.85 -2.34
CA ALA A 231 -0.39 2.15 -2.45
C ALA A 231 -1.27 1.28 -1.54
N TYR A 232 -0.85 0.04 -1.30
CA TYR A 232 -1.55 -0.90 -0.42
C TYR A 232 -1.03 -0.90 1.02
N GLY A 233 -0.02 -0.09 1.34
CA GLY A 233 0.50 0.02 2.70
C GLY A 233 1.11 -1.27 3.24
N LEU A 234 1.87 -2.02 2.41
CA LEU A 234 2.45 -3.32 2.76
C LEU A 234 3.90 -3.17 3.24
N PRO A 235 4.17 -3.09 4.56
CA PRO A 235 5.49 -2.69 5.06
C PRO A 235 6.62 -3.65 4.67
N ILE A 236 6.37 -4.96 4.65
CA ILE A 236 7.41 -5.96 4.34
C ILE A 236 7.73 -5.93 2.85
N GLU A 237 6.70 -6.00 2.02
CA GLU A 237 6.83 -5.96 0.56
C GLU A 237 7.42 -4.62 0.09
N ALA A 238 7.04 -3.50 0.74
CA ALA A 238 7.62 -2.19 0.47
C ALA A 238 9.12 -2.17 0.81
N GLY A 239 9.52 -2.76 1.95
CA GLY A 239 10.92 -2.89 2.33
C GLY A 239 11.75 -3.73 1.35
N LEU A 240 11.18 -4.83 0.85
CA LEU A 240 11.82 -5.68 -0.17
C LEU A 240 11.95 -4.94 -1.52
N ALA A 241 10.89 -4.27 -1.96
CA ALA A 241 10.91 -3.50 -3.20
C ALA A 241 11.89 -2.32 -3.12
N ALA A 242 11.95 -1.64 -1.96
CA ALA A 242 12.91 -0.58 -1.70
C ALA A 242 14.36 -1.08 -1.78
N ARG A 243 14.68 -2.24 -1.20
CA ARG A 243 16.02 -2.86 -1.30
C ARG A 243 16.38 -3.18 -2.74
N ASN A 244 15.46 -3.80 -3.50
CA ASN A 244 15.68 -4.09 -4.91
C ASN A 244 15.96 -2.81 -5.73
N LEU A 245 15.26 -1.72 -5.41
CA LEU A 245 15.48 -0.43 -6.04
C LEU A 245 16.85 0.15 -5.68
N LEU A 246 17.24 0.13 -4.40
CA LEU A 246 18.57 0.58 -3.96
C LEU A 246 19.69 -0.21 -4.65
N ASP A 247 19.56 -1.53 -4.74
CA ASP A 247 20.54 -2.38 -5.42
C ASP A 247 20.62 -2.07 -6.91
N ALA A 248 19.48 -1.79 -7.57
CA ALA A 248 19.43 -1.38 -8.97
C ALA A 248 20.13 -0.04 -9.21
N LEU A 249 19.94 0.91 -8.28
CA LEU A 249 20.57 2.23 -8.32
C LEU A 249 22.10 2.14 -8.14
N GLN A 250 22.57 1.36 -7.17
CA GLN A 250 24.00 1.13 -6.96
C GLN A 250 24.70 0.53 -8.20
N GLN A 251 24.04 -0.37 -8.91
CA GLN A 251 24.56 -0.94 -10.14
C GLN A 251 24.65 0.08 -11.29
N ALA A 252 23.88 1.17 -11.22
CA ALA A 252 23.81 2.23 -12.23
C ALA A 252 24.77 3.41 -11.96
N GLU A 253 25.30 3.58 -10.75
CA GLU A 253 26.10 4.74 -10.30
C GLU A 253 27.39 5.00 -11.11
N THR A 254 27.79 4.13 -12.01
CA THR A 254 28.99 4.30 -12.82
C THR A 254 28.83 5.25 -14.01
N ARG A 255 27.67 5.87 -14.24
CA ARG A 255 27.42 6.83 -15.32
C ARG A 255 26.49 7.96 -14.90
N MET A 256 26.98 9.20 -15.04
CA MET A 256 26.20 10.43 -14.80
C MET A 256 25.21 10.68 -15.95
N ASP A 257 24.11 9.92 -15.96
CA ASP A 257 22.92 10.25 -16.74
C ASP A 257 21.92 11.04 -15.86
N ALA A 258 21.12 11.92 -16.46
CA ALA A 258 20.09 12.69 -15.76
C ALA A 258 19.17 11.80 -14.90
N ALA A 259 18.92 10.57 -15.34
CA ALA A 259 18.20 9.55 -14.60
C ALA A 259 18.87 9.16 -13.27
N VAL A 260 20.20 9.20 -13.17
CA VAL A 260 20.95 8.86 -11.94
C VAL A 260 20.76 9.91 -10.86
N LEU A 261 20.73 11.20 -11.22
CA LEU A 261 20.48 12.30 -10.27
C LEU A 261 19.08 12.21 -9.63
N ALA A 262 18.07 11.90 -10.45
CA ALA A 262 16.72 11.68 -9.96
C ALA A 262 16.63 10.41 -9.08
N ALA A 263 17.37 9.38 -9.43
CA ALA A 263 17.46 8.12 -8.72
C ALA A 263 18.10 8.26 -7.32
N GLN A 264 19.07 9.17 -7.13
CA GLN A 264 19.66 9.45 -5.83
C GLN A 264 18.61 10.01 -4.83
N GLY A 265 17.79 10.99 -5.25
CA GLY A 265 16.71 11.51 -4.42
C GLY A 265 15.66 10.45 -4.04
N LEU A 266 15.44 9.46 -4.92
CA LEU A 266 14.59 8.32 -4.64
C LEU A 266 15.24 7.38 -3.62
N ALA A 267 16.53 7.09 -3.75
CA ALA A 267 17.27 6.26 -2.80
C ALA A 267 17.18 6.84 -1.38
N GLU A 268 17.42 8.14 -1.21
CA GLU A 268 17.29 8.84 0.07
C GLU A 268 15.90 8.67 0.68
N THR A 269 14.85 8.74 -0.14
CA THR A 269 13.45 8.60 0.32
C THR A 269 13.15 7.20 0.85
N VAL A 270 13.65 6.14 0.18
CA VAL A 270 13.27 4.75 0.49
C VAL A 270 14.27 4.04 1.41
N GLN A 271 15.44 4.60 1.64
CA GLN A 271 16.54 3.97 2.40
C GLN A 271 16.15 3.66 3.85
N SER A 272 15.40 4.57 4.50
CA SER A 272 15.04 4.46 5.91
C SER A 272 14.19 3.22 6.23
N TRP A 273 13.35 2.79 5.28
CA TRP A 273 12.45 1.65 5.46
C TRP A 273 12.72 0.47 4.51
N ALA A 274 13.85 0.48 3.79
CA ALA A 274 14.32 -0.69 3.04
C ALA A 274 14.82 -1.80 3.99
N VAL A 275 14.60 -3.08 3.63
CA VAL A 275 15.19 -4.20 4.39
C VAL A 275 16.71 -4.14 4.35
N ALA A 276 17.37 -4.59 5.43
CA ALA A 276 18.82 -4.49 5.59
C ALA A 276 19.60 -5.22 4.48
N GLN A 277 19.07 -6.35 4.04
CA GLN A 277 19.67 -7.16 2.98
C GLN A 277 18.62 -7.67 1.99
N LYS A 278 19.07 -8.21 0.88
CA LYS A 278 18.19 -8.79 -0.14
C LYS A 278 17.63 -10.13 0.33
N PHE A 279 16.32 -10.28 0.28
CA PHE A 279 15.60 -11.52 0.48
C PHE A 279 14.80 -11.87 -0.79
N SER A 280 14.61 -13.15 -1.05
CA SER A 280 13.83 -13.59 -2.22
C SER A 280 12.33 -13.51 -1.95
N THR A 281 11.92 -13.75 -0.69
CA THR A 281 10.52 -13.74 -0.27
C THR A 281 10.37 -13.08 1.10
N LYS A 282 9.14 -12.67 1.42
CA LYS A 282 8.82 -12.11 2.74
C LYS A 282 8.97 -13.09 3.90
N HIS A 283 8.90 -14.40 3.63
CA HIS A 283 9.07 -15.45 4.65
C HIS A 283 10.51 -15.57 5.13
N GLU A 284 11.48 -15.07 4.37
CA GLU A 284 12.89 -15.05 4.73
C GLU A 284 13.25 -13.86 5.63
N VAL A 285 12.38 -12.85 5.72
CA VAL A 285 12.61 -11.67 6.56
C VAL A 285 12.48 -12.07 8.04
N PRO A 286 13.55 -11.97 8.84
CA PRO A 286 13.49 -12.31 10.24
C PRO A 286 12.66 -11.28 11.02
N LEU A 287 11.93 -11.73 12.03
CA LEU A 287 11.26 -10.84 12.96
C LEU A 287 12.18 -10.56 14.16
N ASP A 288 12.94 -9.50 14.06
CA ASP A 288 13.84 -9.00 15.10
C ASP A 288 13.55 -7.53 15.43
N GLU A 289 14.32 -6.96 16.34
CA GLU A 289 14.17 -5.56 16.75
C GLU A 289 14.44 -4.59 15.57
N ALA A 290 15.41 -4.92 14.70
CA ALA A 290 15.73 -4.10 13.54
C ALA A 290 14.56 -4.05 12.55
N GLU A 291 13.92 -5.18 12.32
CA GLU A 291 12.72 -5.26 11.46
C GLU A 291 11.53 -4.52 12.09
N LEU A 292 11.32 -4.61 13.40
CA LEU A 292 10.28 -3.83 14.08
C LEU A 292 10.52 -2.32 13.96
N ARG A 293 11.76 -1.86 14.09
CA ARG A 293 12.15 -0.46 13.90
C ARG A 293 11.95 -0.01 12.45
N ARG A 294 12.31 -0.84 11.49
CA ARG A 294 12.11 -0.58 10.07
C ARG A 294 10.62 -0.46 9.71
N GLN A 295 9.78 -1.38 10.20
CA GLN A 295 8.33 -1.30 10.01
C GLN A 295 7.76 -0.03 10.63
N TRP A 296 8.28 0.39 11.79
CA TRP A 296 7.86 1.63 12.43
C TRP A 296 8.24 2.86 11.59
N GLN A 297 9.42 2.90 11.02
CA GLN A 297 9.84 3.96 10.09
C GLN A 297 8.91 4.05 8.86
N PHE A 298 8.46 2.91 8.33
CA PHE A 298 7.46 2.90 7.26
C PHE A 298 6.11 3.48 7.73
N ILE A 299 5.66 3.17 8.93
CA ILE A 299 4.43 3.73 9.52
C ILE A 299 4.53 5.25 9.68
N GLU A 300 5.65 5.75 10.17
CA GLU A 300 5.92 7.18 10.30
C GLU A 300 5.88 7.86 8.92
N TRP A 301 6.57 7.28 7.96
CA TRP A 301 6.56 7.77 6.58
C TRP A 301 5.15 7.82 5.98
N ALA A 302 4.34 6.76 6.13
CA ALA A 302 2.96 6.75 5.64
C ALA A 302 2.10 7.83 6.32
N SER A 303 2.29 8.03 7.63
CA SER A 303 1.57 9.05 8.39
C SER A 303 1.96 10.48 7.98
N GLU A 304 3.23 10.75 7.69
CA GLU A 304 3.73 12.03 7.19
C GLU A 304 3.10 12.41 5.84
N HIS A 305 2.74 11.41 5.04
CA HIS A 305 2.06 11.57 3.74
C HIS A 305 0.53 11.54 3.84
N PHE A 306 -0.02 11.72 5.05
CA PHE A 306 -1.47 11.68 5.32
C PHE A 306 -2.17 10.39 4.91
N ASP A 307 -1.43 9.31 4.69
CA ASP A 307 -1.98 7.98 4.40
C ASP A 307 -2.33 7.25 5.71
N TYR A 308 -3.25 7.84 6.46
CA TYR A 308 -3.62 7.36 7.80
C TYR A 308 -4.29 5.98 7.78
N ALA A 309 -4.95 5.61 6.69
CA ALA A 309 -5.57 4.30 6.58
C ALA A 309 -4.49 3.20 6.57
N ASN A 310 -3.51 3.31 5.69
CA ASN A 310 -2.39 2.38 5.61
C ASN A 310 -1.50 2.43 6.86
N ALA A 311 -1.28 3.62 7.43
CA ALA A 311 -0.53 3.76 8.68
C ALA A 311 -1.20 3.01 9.85
N LEU A 312 -2.52 3.12 10.02
CA LEU A 312 -3.27 2.43 11.07
C LEU A 312 -3.32 0.91 10.87
N GLU A 313 -3.47 0.44 9.63
CA GLU A 313 -3.36 -0.99 9.31
C GLU A 313 -1.95 -1.52 9.64
N ALA A 314 -0.92 -0.80 9.22
CA ALA A 314 0.46 -1.17 9.53
C ALA A 314 0.77 -1.13 11.03
N MET A 315 0.24 -0.14 11.80
CA MET A 315 0.36 -0.09 13.26
C MET A 315 -0.26 -1.31 13.93
N ARG A 316 -1.45 -1.73 13.45
CA ARG A 316 -2.14 -2.90 13.98
C ARG A 316 -1.31 -4.17 13.79
N GLU A 317 -0.78 -4.37 12.58
CA GLU A 317 0.06 -5.52 12.28
C GLU A 317 1.42 -5.44 13.02
N TRP A 318 1.96 -4.24 13.17
CA TRP A 318 3.20 -3.99 13.88
C TRP A 318 3.12 -4.38 15.36
N VAL A 319 2.05 -3.98 16.07
CA VAL A 319 1.92 -4.35 17.50
C VAL A 319 1.74 -5.84 17.69
N VAL A 320 1.09 -6.55 16.75
CA VAL A 320 1.06 -8.01 16.71
C VAL A 320 2.48 -8.57 16.55
N ASN A 321 3.28 -7.99 15.66
CA ASN A 321 4.68 -8.39 15.45
C ASN A 321 5.53 -8.18 16.72
N VAL A 322 5.32 -7.09 17.46
CA VAL A 322 5.98 -6.87 18.77
C VAL A 322 5.68 -8.03 19.74
N ILE A 323 4.43 -8.48 19.84
CA ILE A 323 4.04 -9.59 20.69
C ILE A 323 4.68 -10.90 20.22
N LEU A 324 4.72 -11.15 18.91
CA LEU A 324 5.35 -12.32 18.31
C LEU A 324 6.86 -12.34 18.58
N TRP A 325 7.53 -11.23 18.39
CA TRP A 325 8.95 -11.08 18.70
C TRP A 325 9.25 -11.38 20.18
N ARG A 326 8.42 -10.84 21.08
CA ARG A 326 8.57 -11.10 22.54
C ARG A 326 8.27 -12.53 22.95
N ARG A 327 7.41 -13.21 22.22
CA ARG A 327 7.15 -14.64 22.41
C ARG A 327 8.37 -15.49 22.07
N GLY A 328 9.17 -15.09 21.08
CA GLY A 328 10.36 -15.82 20.62
C GLY A 328 10.06 -17.15 19.93
N ASN A 329 11.07 -17.74 19.31
CA ASN A 329 11.04 -19.08 18.69
C ASN A 329 9.85 -19.38 17.78
N ILE A 330 9.46 -18.43 16.92
CA ILE A 330 8.38 -18.61 15.95
C ILE A 330 9.01 -18.84 14.59
N ALA A 331 8.94 -20.08 14.09
CA ALA A 331 9.52 -20.47 12.79
C ALA A 331 8.86 -19.72 11.61
N ASP A 332 7.54 -19.54 11.66
CA ASP A 332 6.77 -18.74 10.68
C ASP A 332 5.89 -17.73 11.42
N TRP A 333 6.42 -16.52 11.60
CA TRP A 333 5.71 -15.42 12.25
C TRP A 333 4.59 -14.82 11.39
N LEU A 334 4.53 -15.18 10.12
CA LEU A 334 3.46 -14.78 9.19
C LEU A 334 2.28 -15.76 9.22
N ASP A 335 2.43 -16.94 9.85
CA ASP A 335 1.32 -17.89 9.96
C ASP A 335 0.18 -17.29 10.80
N TYR A 336 -0.95 -17.06 10.13
CA TYR A 336 -2.10 -16.45 10.76
C TYR A 336 -2.65 -17.30 11.91
N ARG A 337 -2.81 -18.61 11.71
CA ARG A 337 -3.49 -19.49 12.68
C ARG A 337 -2.65 -19.78 13.91
N ASN A 338 -1.38 -20.09 13.71
CA ASN A 338 -0.52 -20.61 14.76
C ASN A 338 0.33 -19.53 15.46
N ALA A 339 0.54 -18.39 14.80
CA ALA A 339 1.33 -17.29 15.33
C ALA A 339 0.48 -16.03 15.56
N ARG A 340 -0.10 -15.44 14.53
CA ARG A 340 -0.69 -14.10 14.59
C ARG A 340 -2.00 -14.06 15.39
N LYS A 341 -2.92 -15.00 15.15
CA LYS A 341 -4.21 -15.08 15.86
C LYS A 341 -4.07 -15.21 17.38
N PRO A 342 -3.16 -16.05 17.94
CA PRO A 342 -2.85 -16.05 19.37
C PRO A 342 -2.33 -14.71 19.90
N ALA A 343 -1.49 -13.99 19.14
CA ALA A 343 -1.00 -12.68 19.55
C ALA A 343 -2.11 -11.61 19.56
N GLU A 344 -3.00 -11.60 18.58
CA GLU A 344 -4.19 -10.73 18.56
C GLU A 344 -5.12 -11.01 19.76
N ARG A 345 -5.30 -12.28 20.11
CA ARG A 345 -6.08 -12.66 21.30
C ARG A 345 -5.44 -12.16 22.58
N PHE A 346 -4.12 -12.27 22.71
CA PHE A 346 -3.40 -11.71 23.86
C PHE A 346 -3.64 -10.21 23.99
N LEU A 347 -3.54 -9.44 22.90
CA LEU A 347 -3.80 -8.01 22.88
C LEU A 347 -5.25 -7.68 23.26
N SER A 348 -6.22 -8.45 22.75
CA SER A 348 -7.63 -8.29 23.06
C SER A 348 -7.95 -8.61 24.53
N ALA A 349 -7.33 -9.67 25.08
CA ALA A 349 -7.46 -10.02 26.50
C ALA A 349 -6.83 -8.93 27.39
N LEU A 350 -5.68 -8.40 26.98
CA LEU A 350 -5.00 -7.31 27.69
C LEU A 350 -5.88 -6.04 27.71
N SER A 351 -6.47 -5.68 26.57
CA SER A 351 -7.42 -4.56 26.46
C SER A 351 -8.62 -4.74 27.39
N TYR A 352 -9.20 -5.94 27.45
CA TYR A 352 -10.30 -6.23 28.36
C TYR A 352 -9.88 -6.07 29.83
N ARG A 353 -8.73 -6.63 30.21
CA ARG A 353 -8.18 -6.50 31.57
C ARG A 353 -7.90 -5.05 31.95
N ALA A 354 -7.42 -4.25 31.02
CA ALA A 354 -7.20 -2.82 31.27
C ALA A 354 -8.48 -2.05 31.61
N LYS A 355 -9.64 -2.53 31.15
CA LYS A 355 -10.96 -1.95 31.47
C LYS A 355 -11.53 -2.44 32.80
N CYS A 356 -11.23 -3.69 33.18
CA CYS A 356 -11.81 -4.34 34.38
C CYS A 356 -10.90 -4.31 35.60
N ASP A 357 -9.58 -4.46 35.41
CA ASP A 357 -8.57 -4.69 36.46
C ASP A 357 -7.28 -3.88 36.20
N ALA A 358 -7.38 -2.62 35.82
CA ALA A 358 -6.25 -1.77 35.44
C ALA A 358 -5.13 -1.74 36.46
N ASP A 359 -5.46 -1.78 37.75
CA ASP A 359 -4.49 -1.71 38.87
C ASP A 359 -3.57 -2.93 38.96
N ARG A 360 -3.94 -4.05 38.36
CA ARG A 360 -3.12 -5.27 38.29
C ARG A 360 -2.17 -5.31 37.09
N LEU A 361 -2.29 -4.35 36.19
CA LEU A 361 -1.43 -4.26 35.02
C LEU A 361 -0.26 -3.29 35.24
N SER A 362 0.92 -3.64 34.71
CA SER A 362 2.01 -2.69 34.64
C SER A 362 1.67 -1.52 33.71
N ASP A 363 2.36 -0.39 33.89
CA ASP A 363 2.19 0.80 33.02
C ASP A 363 2.38 0.43 31.54
N LEU A 364 3.38 -0.40 31.26
CA LEU A 364 3.66 -0.83 29.90
C LEU A 364 2.54 -1.68 29.30
N HIS A 365 1.89 -2.52 30.09
CA HIS A 365 0.73 -3.29 29.63
C HIS A 365 -0.51 -2.40 29.45
N ARG A 366 -0.68 -1.36 30.29
CA ARG A 366 -1.74 -0.36 30.10
C ARG A 366 -1.53 0.46 28.82
N ASP A 367 -0.29 0.88 28.56
CA ASP A 367 0.06 1.61 27.33
C ASP A 367 -0.20 0.74 26.08
N LEU A 368 0.17 -0.54 26.14
CA LEU A 368 -0.03 -1.49 25.05
C LEU A 368 -1.52 -1.73 24.78
N ALA A 369 -2.32 -1.89 25.82
CA ALA A 369 -3.77 -2.03 25.72
C ALA A 369 -4.42 -0.77 25.12
N ALA A 370 -4.02 0.41 25.60
CA ALA A 370 -4.52 1.69 25.10
C ALA A 370 -4.15 1.91 23.63
N PHE A 371 -2.95 1.50 23.21
CA PHE A 371 -2.50 1.57 21.83
C PHE A 371 -3.35 0.65 20.93
N TRP A 372 -3.55 -0.61 21.34
CA TRP A 372 -4.37 -1.58 20.62
C TRP A 372 -5.81 -1.11 20.44
N ASP A 373 -6.44 -0.59 21.50
CA ASP A 373 -7.82 -0.10 21.48
C ASP A 373 -7.98 1.09 20.53
N LYS A 374 -7.10 2.08 20.64
CA LYS A 374 -7.16 3.30 19.81
C LYS A 374 -6.97 2.99 18.33
N ILE A 375 -6.01 2.12 17.99
CA ILE A 375 -5.81 1.71 16.60
C ILE A 375 -7.04 0.97 16.09
N SER A 376 -7.56 0.01 16.87
CA SER A 376 -8.72 -0.79 16.48
C SER A 376 -9.96 0.08 16.27
N GLU A 377 -10.18 1.09 17.11
CA GLU A 377 -11.26 2.05 16.97
C GLU A 377 -11.11 2.89 15.68
N GLN A 378 -9.96 3.54 15.49
CA GLN A 378 -9.74 4.43 14.36
C GLN A 378 -9.69 3.68 13.02
N ARG A 379 -9.05 2.52 13.00
CA ARG A 379 -9.02 1.65 11.82
C ARG A 379 -10.42 1.21 11.41
N ASN A 380 -11.27 0.80 12.37
CA ASN A 380 -12.63 0.38 12.09
C ASN A 380 -13.50 1.52 11.53
N LEU A 381 -13.26 2.77 11.94
CA LEU A 381 -13.93 3.94 11.36
C LEU A 381 -13.57 4.11 9.87
N LEU A 382 -12.29 3.96 9.51
CA LEU A 382 -11.83 4.07 8.13
C LEU A 382 -12.23 2.86 7.27
N ALA A 383 -12.15 1.64 7.81
CA ALA A 383 -12.50 0.41 7.10
C ALA A 383 -13.97 0.37 6.64
N HIS A 384 -14.86 1.07 7.35
CA HIS A 384 -16.25 1.24 6.95
C HIS A 384 -16.50 2.45 6.04
N ALA A 385 -15.46 3.04 5.46
CA ALA A 385 -15.53 4.17 4.54
C ALA A 385 -16.40 5.34 5.04
N GLY A 386 -16.44 5.56 6.36
CA GLY A 386 -17.26 6.58 6.98
C GLY A 386 -18.78 6.31 7.00
N MET A 387 -19.24 5.11 6.59
CA MET A 387 -20.65 4.72 6.58
C MET A 387 -21.17 4.32 7.98
N LYS A 388 -20.70 5.00 9.02
CA LYS A 388 -21.20 4.91 10.39
C LYS A 388 -21.83 6.24 10.79
N LYS A 389 -22.74 6.20 11.80
CA LYS A 389 -23.36 7.42 12.34
C LYS A 389 -22.34 8.39 12.96
N GLU A 390 -21.27 7.84 13.53
CA GLU A 390 -20.18 8.63 14.11
C GLU A 390 -19.35 9.30 13.02
N ARG A 391 -19.00 10.57 13.23
CA ARG A 391 -18.07 11.28 12.33
C ARG A 391 -16.69 10.65 12.40
N VAL A 392 -16.09 10.33 11.26
CA VAL A 392 -14.68 9.93 11.18
C VAL A 392 -13.81 11.07 11.72
N ARG A 393 -13.08 10.83 12.79
CA ARG A 393 -12.20 11.81 13.46
C ARG A 393 -10.75 11.33 13.49
N VAL A 394 -10.21 10.92 12.36
CA VAL A 394 -8.76 10.73 12.25
C VAL A 394 -8.16 12.09 11.94
N THR A 395 -7.52 12.68 12.94
CA THR A 395 -6.91 14.01 12.84
C THR A 395 -5.39 13.91 12.90
N PRO A 396 -4.64 14.86 12.31
CA PRO A 396 -3.18 14.90 12.45
C PRO A 396 -2.72 14.85 13.90
N GLU A 397 -3.41 15.55 14.81
CA GLU A 397 -3.09 15.54 16.24
C GLU A 397 -3.32 14.16 16.87
N GLY A 398 -4.44 13.50 16.55
CA GLY A 398 -4.74 12.14 17.02
C GLY A 398 -3.71 11.13 16.54
N MET A 399 -3.31 11.23 15.26
CA MET A 399 -2.26 10.40 14.68
C MET A 399 -0.90 10.67 15.35
N GLY A 400 -0.55 11.93 15.60
CA GLY A 400 0.68 12.30 16.32
C GLY A 400 0.75 11.68 17.72
N LYS A 401 -0.37 11.64 18.47
CA LYS A 401 -0.44 10.98 19.78
C LYS A 401 -0.24 9.46 19.68
N LEU A 402 -0.81 8.82 18.64
CA LEU A 402 -0.61 7.38 18.38
C LEU A 402 0.85 7.07 18.02
N LEU A 403 1.45 7.88 17.16
CA LEU A 403 2.87 7.73 16.80
C LEU A 403 3.78 7.88 18.03
N ALA A 404 3.54 8.87 18.88
CA ALA A 404 4.32 9.06 20.10
C ALA A 404 4.20 7.87 21.06
N LEU A 405 2.98 7.34 21.24
CA LEU A 405 2.74 6.16 22.07
C LEU A 405 3.42 4.91 21.49
N GLY A 406 3.27 4.67 20.18
CA GLY A 406 3.90 3.52 19.51
C GLY A 406 5.43 3.59 19.52
N ARG A 407 6.04 4.78 19.37
CA ARG A 407 7.49 4.98 19.51
C ARG A 407 7.95 4.65 20.94
N SER A 408 7.22 5.12 21.95
CA SER A 408 7.47 4.76 23.34
C SER A 408 7.37 3.25 23.61
N LEU A 409 6.41 2.57 22.97
CA LEU A 409 6.29 1.12 23.04
C LEU A 409 7.45 0.41 22.33
N LEU A 410 7.91 0.91 21.18
CA LEU A 410 9.06 0.37 20.47
C LEU A 410 10.33 0.42 21.32
N ASP A 411 10.61 1.56 21.96
CA ASP A 411 11.81 1.74 22.81
C ASP A 411 11.79 0.84 24.06
N ARG A 412 10.59 0.48 24.54
CA ARG A 412 10.39 -0.38 25.71
C ARG A 412 9.96 -1.81 25.33
N ALA A 413 9.95 -2.15 24.03
CA ALA A 413 9.41 -3.42 23.54
C ALA A 413 10.08 -4.65 24.20
N SER A 414 11.40 -4.60 24.45
CA SER A 414 12.15 -5.66 25.12
C SER A 414 11.68 -5.96 26.56
N ALA A 415 11.05 -5.01 27.24
CA ALA A 415 10.52 -5.16 28.59
C ALA A 415 9.07 -5.69 28.63
N ILE A 416 8.38 -5.82 27.49
CA ILE A 416 7.02 -6.36 27.44
C ILE A 416 7.05 -7.84 27.86
N ALA A 417 6.39 -8.16 28.98
CA ALA A 417 6.19 -9.53 29.39
C ALA A 417 4.99 -10.11 28.63
N VAL A 418 5.22 -11.18 27.89
CA VAL A 418 4.17 -11.88 27.14
C VAL A 418 4.00 -13.27 27.72
N HIS A 419 2.88 -13.46 28.42
CA HIS A 419 2.47 -14.77 28.90
C HIS A 419 1.30 -15.25 28.04
N PHE A 420 1.58 -16.17 27.13
CA PHE A 420 0.50 -16.93 26.50
C PHE A 420 0.14 -18.04 27.49
N PRO A 421 -1.12 -18.19 27.89
CA PRO A 421 -1.52 -19.36 28.65
C PRO A 421 -1.09 -20.60 27.85
N ALA A 422 -0.41 -21.54 28.50
CA ALA A 422 -0.25 -22.89 28.00
C ALA A 422 -1.64 -23.37 27.54
N ARG A 423 -1.71 -24.29 26.56
CA ARG A 423 -2.99 -24.78 26.03
C ARG A 423 -3.98 -24.96 27.16
N SER A 424 -4.90 -23.99 27.34
CA SER A 424 -5.91 -24.03 28.40
C SER A 424 -7.24 -24.39 27.75
N ARG A 425 -7.82 -25.50 28.21
CA ARG A 425 -9.16 -25.95 27.81
C ARG A 425 -10.17 -25.40 28.78
N LEU A 426 -11.13 -24.62 28.29
CA LEU A 426 -12.30 -24.19 29.05
C LEU A 426 -13.50 -25.06 28.69
N LEU A 427 -14.05 -25.75 29.67
CA LEU A 427 -15.34 -26.43 29.53
C LEU A 427 -16.46 -25.48 29.96
N ILE A 428 -17.41 -25.19 29.06
CA ILE A 428 -18.66 -24.51 29.37
C ILE A 428 -19.75 -25.58 29.47
N ALA A 429 -20.40 -25.66 30.60
CA ALA A 429 -21.42 -26.69 30.81
C ALA A 429 -22.64 -26.17 31.58
N PRO A 430 -23.85 -26.41 31.08
CA PRO A 430 -25.07 -26.20 31.87
C PRO A 430 -25.17 -27.30 32.95
N LEU A 431 -25.55 -26.89 34.17
CA LEU A 431 -25.78 -27.79 35.30
C LEU A 431 -27.20 -27.62 35.80
N GLY A 432 -27.95 -28.72 35.78
CA GLY A 432 -29.28 -28.83 36.37
C GLY A 432 -29.28 -29.66 37.66
N ARG A 433 -30.44 -30.17 38.03
CA ARG A 433 -30.60 -31.02 39.22
C ARG A 433 -29.84 -32.34 39.16
N SER A 434 -29.59 -32.88 37.94
CA SER A 434 -28.79 -34.09 37.76
C SER A 434 -27.36 -33.70 37.34
N PRO A 435 -26.32 -34.06 38.12
CA PRO A 435 -24.92 -33.73 37.82
C PRO A 435 -24.25 -34.67 36.81
N GLY A 436 -24.91 -35.75 36.34
CA GLY A 436 -24.30 -36.81 35.54
C GLY A 436 -23.73 -36.34 34.19
N ALA A 437 -24.42 -35.42 33.52
CA ALA A 437 -23.95 -34.86 32.28
C ALA A 437 -22.65 -34.03 32.48
N LEU A 438 -22.63 -33.20 33.53
CA LEU A 438 -21.40 -32.45 33.88
C LEU A 438 -20.27 -33.38 34.29
N PHE A 439 -20.55 -34.40 35.14
CA PHE A 439 -19.57 -35.42 35.53
C PHE A 439 -18.91 -36.09 34.30
N SER A 440 -19.74 -36.57 33.36
CA SER A 440 -19.26 -37.24 32.17
C SER A 440 -18.48 -36.28 31.27
N ALA A 441 -18.92 -35.02 31.09
CA ALA A 441 -18.17 -34.01 30.33
C ALA A 441 -16.80 -33.74 30.98
N LEU A 442 -16.71 -33.57 32.28
CA LEU A 442 -15.46 -33.36 33.01
C LEU A 442 -14.47 -34.52 32.82
N ARG A 443 -14.95 -35.76 32.93
CA ARG A 443 -14.13 -36.97 32.76
C ARG A 443 -13.59 -37.13 31.36
N HIS A 444 -14.36 -36.85 30.33
CA HIS A 444 -13.94 -36.99 28.93
C HIS A 444 -13.05 -35.84 28.47
N VAL A 445 -13.37 -34.61 28.91
CA VAL A 445 -12.67 -33.39 28.44
C VAL A 445 -11.39 -33.14 29.23
N GLN A 446 -11.40 -33.40 30.53
CA GLN A 446 -10.33 -33.04 31.47
C GLN A 446 -9.88 -31.57 31.28
N PRO A 447 -10.77 -30.62 31.55
CA PRO A 447 -10.53 -29.20 31.29
C PRO A 447 -9.57 -28.59 32.32
N ASP A 448 -8.82 -27.56 31.91
CA ASP A 448 -8.00 -26.74 32.81
C ASP A 448 -8.85 -25.72 33.57
N SER A 449 -9.98 -25.29 32.98
CA SER A 449 -10.91 -24.34 33.56
C SER A 449 -12.34 -24.74 33.23
N VAL A 450 -13.27 -24.41 34.11
CA VAL A 450 -14.71 -24.73 33.94
C VAL A 450 -15.54 -23.49 34.16
N LEU A 451 -16.50 -23.26 33.28
CA LEU A 451 -17.58 -22.27 33.43
C LEU A 451 -18.92 -23.01 33.51
N VAL A 452 -19.56 -22.96 34.64
CA VAL A 452 -20.84 -23.65 34.87
C VAL A 452 -21.99 -22.65 34.85
N LEU A 453 -23.00 -22.93 34.02
CA LEU A 453 -24.25 -22.17 33.95
C LEU A 453 -25.30 -22.92 34.74
N THR A 454 -25.81 -22.32 35.82
CA THR A 454 -26.69 -23.07 36.76
C THR A 454 -27.66 -22.16 37.54
N SER A 455 -28.60 -22.76 38.28
CA SER A 455 -29.39 -22.07 39.30
C SER A 455 -28.77 -22.20 40.68
N LYS A 456 -29.16 -21.34 41.61
CA LYS A 456 -28.73 -21.42 43.02
C LYS A 456 -28.92 -22.82 43.63
N GLU A 457 -30.09 -23.44 43.36
CA GLU A 457 -30.43 -24.78 43.87
C GLU A 457 -29.54 -25.87 43.27
N ALA A 458 -29.23 -25.78 41.96
CA ALA A 458 -28.43 -26.81 41.28
C ALA A 458 -26.94 -26.64 41.49
N ALA A 459 -26.48 -25.46 41.92
CA ALA A 459 -25.07 -25.17 42.17
C ALA A 459 -24.45 -26.09 43.26
N GLU A 460 -25.25 -26.56 44.21
CA GLU A 460 -24.78 -27.51 45.23
C GLU A 460 -24.22 -28.81 44.63
N ASN A 461 -24.69 -29.21 43.47
CA ASN A 461 -24.22 -30.39 42.76
C ASN A 461 -22.83 -30.23 42.10
N LEU A 462 -22.32 -29.00 41.93
CA LEU A 462 -21.07 -28.74 41.27
C LEU A 462 -19.88 -29.40 41.99
N GLY A 463 -19.77 -29.17 43.30
CA GLY A 463 -18.70 -29.76 44.10
C GLY A 463 -18.68 -31.30 44.05
N ARG A 464 -19.90 -31.91 44.10
CA ARG A 464 -20.05 -33.37 43.99
C ARG A 464 -19.64 -33.89 42.61
N ALA A 465 -19.94 -33.18 41.52
CA ALA A 465 -19.56 -33.56 40.15
C ALA A 465 -18.02 -33.47 39.97
N LEU A 466 -17.41 -32.40 40.45
CA LEU A 466 -15.93 -32.24 40.38
C LEU A 466 -15.21 -33.32 41.18
N GLN A 467 -15.64 -33.60 42.40
CA GLN A 467 -15.07 -34.65 43.25
C GLN A 467 -15.19 -36.04 42.62
N ALA A 468 -16.40 -36.39 42.15
CA ALA A 468 -16.67 -37.66 41.49
C ALA A 468 -15.84 -37.83 40.19
N ALA A 469 -15.70 -36.76 39.44
CA ALA A 469 -14.90 -36.76 38.22
C ALA A 469 -13.39 -36.85 38.48
N SER A 470 -12.92 -36.63 39.71
CA SER A 470 -11.50 -36.55 40.06
C SER A 470 -10.73 -35.57 39.18
N VAL A 471 -11.34 -34.42 38.89
CA VAL A 471 -10.75 -33.33 38.07
C VAL A 471 -10.57 -32.13 38.98
N SER A 472 -9.38 -31.50 38.93
CA SER A 472 -9.05 -30.31 39.70
C SER A 472 -8.74 -29.14 38.73
N PRO A 473 -9.73 -28.48 38.13
CA PRO A 473 -9.47 -27.35 37.28
C PRO A 473 -8.79 -26.22 38.05
N THR A 474 -7.93 -25.46 37.39
CA THR A 474 -7.26 -24.28 37.98
C THR A 474 -8.24 -23.15 38.27
N THR A 475 -9.30 -23.07 37.46
CA THR A 475 -10.37 -22.07 37.62
C THR A 475 -11.73 -22.72 37.47
N VAL A 476 -12.61 -22.46 38.44
CA VAL A 476 -14.03 -22.84 38.39
C VAL A 476 -14.87 -21.58 38.55
N ALA A 477 -15.48 -21.16 37.45
CA ALA A 477 -16.40 -20.03 37.43
C ALA A 477 -17.85 -20.54 37.35
N THR A 478 -18.75 -19.85 38.02
CA THR A 478 -20.19 -20.22 38.07
C THR A 478 -21.03 -19.00 37.80
N GLU A 479 -21.89 -19.08 36.79
CA GLU A 479 -22.92 -18.08 36.49
C GLU A 479 -24.26 -18.59 37.04
N LEU A 480 -24.83 -17.83 37.98
CA LEU A 480 -26.06 -18.18 38.69
C LEU A 480 -27.22 -17.42 38.10
N PHE A 481 -28.29 -18.16 37.77
CA PHE A 481 -29.53 -17.61 37.22
C PHE A 481 -30.68 -17.80 38.25
N ASP A 482 -31.39 -16.73 38.55
CA ASP A 482 -32.54 -16.79 39.48
C ASP A 482 -33.71 -17.60 38.87
N ASP A 483 -33.98 -17.43 37.57
CA ASP A 483 -34.89 -18.26 36.80
C ASP A 483 -34.18 -18.96 35.63
N PRO A 484 -33.70 -20.20 35.81
CA PRO A 484 -32.98 -20.93 34.79
C PRO A 484 -33.84 -21.31 33.57
N TYR A 485 -35.15 -21.13 33.59
CA TYR A 485 -36.05 -21.38 32.46
C TYR A 485 -36.22 -20.14 31.56
N GLN A 486 -35.98 -18.94 32.09
CA GLN A 486 -36.12 -17.67 31.40
C GLN A 486 -34.77 -16.99 31.09
N ALA A 487 -33.67 -17.63 31.39
CA ALA A 487 -32.29 -17.10 31.24
C ALA A 487 -31.91 -16.69 29.81
N PHE A 488 -32.72 -16.99 28.80
CA PHE A 488 -32.51 -16.51 27.41
C PHE A 488 -32.26 -15.00 27.30
N ARG A 489 -32.91 -14.21 28.17
CA ARG A 489 -32.84 -12.74 28.15
C ARG A 489 -31.50 -12.18 28.61
N GLU A 490 -30.69 -13.01 29.28
CA GLU A 490 -29.40 -12.60 29.83
C GLU A 490 -28.24 -12.88 28.90
N ALA A 491 -28.48 -13.38 27.69
CA ALA A 491 -27.45 -13.86 26.77
C ALA A 491 -26.35 -12.83 26.49
N ASP A 492 -26.74 -11.58 26.17
CA ASP A 492 -25.76 -10.53 25.83
C ASP A 492 -24.97 -10.07 27.06
N GLN A 493 -25.61 -9.95 28.20
CA GLN A 493 -24.97 -9.60 29.47
C GLN A 493 -24.01 -10.71 29.94
N LEU A 494 -24.40 -11.98 29.76
CA LEU A 494 -23.56 -13.12 30.07
C LEU A 494 -22.30 -13.13 29.20
N ALA A 495 -22.47 -12.93 27.90
CA ALA A 495 -21.33 -12.86 26.98
C ALA A 495 -20.33 -11.78 27.40
N GLU A 496 -20.78 -10.60 27.82
CA GLU A 496 -19.94 -9.53 28.31
C GLU A 496 -19.22 -9.90 29.62
N ARG A 497 -19.96 -10.45 30.62
CA ARG A 497 -19.37 -10.85 31.92
C ARG A 497 -18.33 -11.96 31.79
N THR A 498 -18.52 -12.89 30.86
CA THR A 498 -17.63 -14.07 30.69
C THR A 498 -16.55 -13.87 29.65
N ARG A 499 -16.51 -12.72 28.99
CA ARG A 499 -15.54 -12.43 27.92
C ARG A 499 -14.10 -12.64 28.34
N GLY A 500 -13.75 -12.26 29.57
CA GLY A 500 -12.40 -12.44 30.11
C GLY A 500 -11.96 -13.91 30.13
N ILE A 501 -12.81 -14.80 30.65
CA ILE A 501 -12.50 -16.24 30.74
C ILE A 501 -12.45 -16.88 29.33
N LEU A 502 -13.29 -16.42 28.39
CA LEU A 502 -13.24 -16.88 27.00
C LEU A 502 -11.94 -16.48 26.29
N LEU A 503 -11.42 -15.28 26.54
CA LEU A 503 -10.15 -14.80 25.97
C LEU A 503 -8.93 -15.54 26.55
N GLU A 504 -9.00 -16.01 27.78
CA GLU A 504 -7.91 -16.76 28.42
C GLU A 504 -7.82 -18.21 27.92
N ALA A 505 -8.90 -18.78 27.39
CA ALA A 505 -8.92 -20.13 26.89
C ALA A 505 -8.30 -20.26 25.50
N SER A 506 -7.45 -21.26 25.28
CA SER A 506 -6.94 -21.61 23.94
C SER A 506 -7.93 -22.47 23.15
N GLU A 507 -8.75 -23.26 23.86
CA GLU A 507 -9.82 -24.08 23.31
C GLU A 507 -11.03 -23.99 24.25
N VAL A 508 -12.21 -23.73 23.70
CA VAL A 508 -13.49 -23.73 24.41
C VAL A 508 -14.27 -24.95 24.00
N ILE A 509 -14.63 -25.78 24.97
CA ILE A 509 -15.46 -26.96 24.75
C ILE A 509 -16.80 -26.70 25.39
N VAL A 510 -17.87 -26.77 24.61
CA VAL A 510 -19.24 -26.47 25.06
C VAL A 510 -20.04 -27.73 25.12
N ASN A 511 -20.41 -28.12 26.34
CA ASN A 511 -21.34 -29.23 26.56
C ASN A 511 -22.78 -28.74 26.38
N LEU A 512 -23.50 -29.34 25.45
CA LEU A 512 -24.89 -29.00 25.13
C LEU A 512 -25.89 -29.86 25.91
N THR A 513 -25.43 -30.71 26.84
CA THR A 513 -26.29 -31.63 27.60
C THR A 513 -26.34 -31.23 29.06
N GLY A 514 -27.52 -31.25 29.64
CA GLY A 514 -27.80 -30.91 31.03
C GLY A 514 -28.46 -29.55 31.20
N GLY A 515 -28.92 -29.25 32.42
CA GLY A 515 -29.63 -28.02 32.71
C GLY A 515 -30.97 -27.87 31.98
N THR A 516 -31.46 -26.64 31.90
CA THR A 516 -32.65 -26.27 31.11
C THR A 516 -32.27 -25.93 29.67
N THR A 517 -33.26 -25.90 28.78
CA THR A 517 -33.08 -25.44 27.41
C THR A 517 -32.51 -24.02 27.34
N ALA A 518 -32.88 -23.14 28.27
CA ALA A 518 -32.35 -21.79 28.34
C ALA A 518 -30.85 -21.79 28.67
N LEU A 519 -30.39 -22.61 29.62
CA LEU A 519 -28.98 -22.72 29.94
C LEU A 519 -28.16 -23.35 28.80
N GLN A 520 -28.75 -24.31 28.09
CA GLN A 520 -28.11 -24.87 26.87
C GLN A 520 -27.97 -23.81 25.77
N TYR A 521 -28.99 -22.99 25.54
CA TYR A 521 -28.94 -21.86 24.62
C TYR A 521 -27.85 -20.86 25.01
N LEU A 522 -27.74 -20.53 26.32
CA LEU A 522 -26.66 -19.63 26.77
C LEU A 522 -25.27 -20.23 26.55
N ALA A 523 -25.09 -21.53 26.75
CA ALA A 523 -23.83 -22.21 26.46
C ALA A 523 -23.47 -22.10 24.97
N GLU A 524 -24.46 -22.25 24.07
CA GLU A 524 -24.30 -22.07 22.64
C GLU A 524 -23.97 -20.59 22.25
N ARG A 525 -24.61 -19.63 22.89
CA ARG A 525 -24.31 -18.21 22.72
C ARG A 525 -22.88 -17.87 23.13
N LEU A 526 -22.36 -18.49 24.17
CA LEU A 526 -20.96 -18.36 24.57
C LEU A 526 -20.01 -19.05 23.60
N ALA A 527 -20.41 -20.16 22.96
CA ALA A 527 -19.66 -20.76 21.86
C ALA A 527 -19.50 -19.79 20.69
N ASP A 528 -20.61 -19.14 20.29
CA ASP A 528 -20.60 -18.13 19.24
C ASP A 528 -19.72 -16.93 19.60
N GLU A 529 -19.77 -16.45 20.85
CA GLU A 529 -18.90 -15.35 21.29
C GLU A 529 -17.44 -15.77 21.30
N ALA A 530 -17.11 -16.97 21.78
CA ALA A 530 -15.76 -17.51 21.72
C ALA A 530 -15.22 -17.60 20.28
N LEU A 531 -16.07 -18.01 19.32
CA LEU A 531 -15.73 -18.00 17.88
C LEU A 531 -15.46 -16.58 17.37
N ARG A 532 -16.28 -15.59 17.75
CA ARG A 532 -16.08 -14.17 17.40
C ARG A 532 -14.75 -13.63 17.95
N LEU A 533 -14.41 -14.04 19.18
CA LEU A 533 -13.14 -13.73 19.80
C LEU A 533 -11.95 -14.51 19.19
N GLY A 534 -12.24 -15.38 18.23
CA GLY A 534 -11.21 -16.14 17.51
C GLY A 534 -10.72 -17.37 18.26
N THR A 535 -11.40 -17.83 19.31
CA THR A 535 -11.06 -19.05 20.04
C THR A 535 -11.51 -20.30 19.24
N THR A 536 -10.73 -21.37 19.35
CA THR A 536 -11.16 -22.66 18.83
C THR A 536 -12.30 -23.19 19.69
N VAL A 537 -13.42 -23.55 19.09
CA VAL A 537 -14.60 -24.07 19.78
C VAL A 537 -14.90 -25.49 19.33
N CYS A 538 -15.20 -26.36 20.28
CA CYS A 538 -15.75 -27.69 20.03
C CYS A 538 -17.03 -27.87 20.84
N ARG A 539 -18.05 -28.38 20.21
CA ARG A 539 -19.31 -28.73 20.87
C ARG A 539 -19.36 -30.19 21.16
N VAL A 540 -19.90 -30.54 22.32
CA VAL A 540 -20.06 -31.92 22.74
C VAL A 540 -21.46 -32.16 23.31
N ALA A 541 -21.94 -33.36 23.14
CA ALA A 541 -23.16 -33.86 23.82
C ALA A 541 -22.85 -35.11 24.61
N VAL A 542 -23.33 -35.18 25.84
CA VAL A 542 -23.23 -36.35 26.69
C VAL A 542 -24.48 -37.18 26.55
N MET A 543 -24.35 -38.48 26.34
CA MET A 543 -25.44 -39.42 26.20
C MET A 543 -25.38 -40.42 27.34
N ASP A 544 -26.43 -40.45 28.16
CA ASP A 544 -26.65 -41.48 29.16
C ASP A 544 -27.91 -42.25 28.80
N ARG A 545 -27.77 -43.50 28.41
CA ARG A 545 -28.86 -44.33 27.88
C ARG A 545 -29.67 -45.01 28.96
N ARG A 546 -29.31 -44.79 30.24
CA ARG A 546 -30.05 -45.33 31.37
C ARG A 546 -31.38 -44.63 31.55
N SER A 547 -32.31 -45.29 32.27
CA SER A 547 -33.58 -44.69 32.65
C SER A 547 -33.38 -43.47 33.57
N ARG A 548 -34.33 -42.57 33.60
CA ARG A 548 -34.28 -41.36 34.46
C ARG A 548 -34.15 -41.72 35.96
N GLU A 549 -34.75 -42.81 36.38
CA GLU A 549 -34.70 -43.30 37.75
C GLU A 549 -33.29 -43.82 38.11
N GLU A 550 -32.64 -44.54 37.21
CA GLU A 550 -31.29 -45.02 37.38
C GLU A 550 -30.29 -43.85 37.42
N GLN A 551 -30.47 -42.87 36.56
CA GLN A 551 -29.62 -41.66 36.55
C GLN A 551 -29.76 -40.84 37.84
N GLN A 552 -30.94 -40.80 38.46
CA GLN A 552 -31.14 -40.12 39.73
C GLN A 552 -30.54 -40.90 40.91
N ARG A 553 -30.64 -42.23 40.87
CA ARG A 553 -30.12 -43.10 41.94
C ARG A 553 -28.59 -43.11 41.96
N ASP A 554 -27.96 -43.18 40.78
CA ASP A 554 -26.52 -43.20 40.61
C ASP A 554 -26.11 -42.24 39.48
N PRO A 555 -25.94 -40.92 39.76
CA PRO A 555 -25.68 -39.92 38.75
C PRO A 555 -24.22 -39.92 38.25
N PHE A 556 -23.29 -40.62 38.91
CA PHE A 556 -21.85 -40.55 38.59
C PHE A 556 -21.36 -41.76 37.79
N GLN A 557 -22.19 -42.28 36.89
CA GLN A 557 -21.76 -43.23 35.89
C GLN A 557 -21.35 -42.51 34.59
N LEU A 558 -20.28 -42.96 33.96
CA LEU A 558 -19.73 -42.34 32.77
C LEU A 558 -20.64 -42.59 31.55
N GLY A 559 -21.25 -41.52 31.04
CA GLY A 559 -21.99 -41.52 29.79
C GLY A 559 -21.04 -41.47 28.57
N GLU A 560 -21.61 -41.78 27.41
CA GLU A 560 -20.92 -41.61 26.13
C GLU A 560 -20.81 -40.11 25.79
N ILE A 561 -19.73 -39.68 25.08
CA ILE A 561 -19.58 -38.33 24.58
C ILE A 561 -19.55 -38.31 23.03
N ALA A 562 -20.39 -37.48 22.45
CA ALA A 562 -20.39 -37.18 21.03
C ALA A 562 -19.72 -35.82 20.80
N TRP A 563 -18.68 -35.80 19.96
CA TRP A 563 -18.03 -34.58 19.48
C TRP A 563 -18.74 -34.10 18.23
N LEU A 564 -19.45 -32.95 18.30
CA LEU A 564 -20.34 -32.49 17.23
C LEU A 564 -19.59 -31.75 16.10
N ASP A 565 -18.48 -31.11 16.42
CA ASP A 565 -17.70 -30.29 15.48
C ASP A 565 -16.42 -30.97 14.97
N ARG A 566 -16.03 -32.12 15.47
CA ARG A 566 -14.90 -32.88 14.93
C ARG A 566 -15.34 -33.59 13.66
N ARG A 567 -14.80 -33.15 12.52
CA ARG A 567 -14.81 -34.00 11.32
C ARG A 567 -13.97 -35.24 11.65
N SER A 568 -14.60 -36.39 11.61
CA SER A 568 -13.99 -37.71 11.75
C SER A 568 -12.84 -37.90 10.76
#